data_ad9d0774e8029e86166ab289ce28a980
#
_entry.id   ad9d0774e8029e86166ab289ce28a980
#
_cell.length_a   1.000
_cell.length_b   1.000
_cell.length_c   1.000
_cell.angle_alpha   90.00
_cell.angle_beta   90.00
_cell.angle_gamma   90.00
#
_symmetry.space_group_name_H-M   'P 1'
#
loop_
_entity.id
_entity.type
_entity.pdbx_description
1 polymer ?
#
loop_
_entity_poly.entity_id
_entity_poly.type
_entity_poly.pdbx_seq_one_letter_code
_entity_poly.pdbx_strand_id
1 'polypeptide(L)'
;MSSKTTRHLSRRKGSARARNPKKMRGGVTRRRLSQLTQQELFAALEELPVDVVKQIAKMHPLLIPPFTNDTLRRAVEDYVAGGARKEDIKKKYGEINNWDVSNVTDMSIMFSSEEATFFNQPLNKWNVSNVKNMHGMFFNASSFNQPLNKWNVSKV
;
A
#
# COMPACT_ATOMS: atom_id res chain seq x y z
N MET A 1 -50.72 63.67 31.75
CA MET A 1 -49.91 62.82 32.62
C MET A 1 -49.87 61.43 31.98
N SER A 2 -48.79 61.16 31.28
CA SER A 2 -48.71 60.01 30.38
C SER A 2 -47.95 58.86 31.00
N SER A 3 -48.58 57.68 31.13
CA SER A 3 -47.91 56.44 31.55
C SER A 3 -47.38 55.73 30.33
N LYS A 4 -46.08 55.55 30.24
CA LYS A 4 -45.40 54.76 29.23
C LYS A 4 -45.32 53.31 29.68
N THR A 5 -46.06 52.48 28.97
CA THR A 5 -45.97 50.98 29.11
C THR A 5 -44.80 50.43 28.35
N THR A 6 -43.80 49.88 29.04
CA THR A 6 -42.62 49.24 28.44
C THR A 6 -42.97 47.80 28.16
N ARG A 7 -43.05 47.43 26.85
CA ARG A 7 -43.19 46.00 26.42
C ARG A 7 -41.84 45.29 26.47
N HIS A 8 -41.76 44.28 27.29
CA HIS A 8 -40.61 43.31 27.31
C HIS A 8 -40.66 42.42 26.10
N LEU A 9 -39.70 42.57 25.19
CA LEU A 9 -39.46 41.63 24.07
C LEU A 9 -38.63 40.47 24.59
N SER A 10 -39.30 39.33 24.77
CA SER A 10 -38.66 38.04 25.04
C SER A 10 -37.91 37.53 23.78
N ARG A 11 -36.59 37.57 23.86
CA ARG A 11 -35.70 37.02 22.84
C ARG A 11 -35.73 35.48 22.93
N ARG A 12 -36.48 34.80 22.04
CA ARG A 12 -36.38 33.36 21.85
C ARG A 12 -35.02 33.05 21.21
N LYS A 13 -34.13 32.40 21.99
CA LYS A 13 -32.90 31.76 21.45
C LYS A 13 -33.29 30.59 20.57
N GLY A 14 -33.21 30.79 19.27
CA GLY A 14 -33.33 29.70 18.30
C GLY A 14 -32.11 28.77 18.43
N SER A 15 -32.37 27.58 18.93
CA SER A 15 -31.41 26.46 18.91
C SER A 15 -31.11 26.11 17.47
N ALA A 16 -29.93 26.44 16.99
CA ALA A 16 -29.44 25.98 15.71
C ALA A 16 -29.19 24.46 15.79
N ARG A 17 -30.15 23.68 15.31
CA ARG A 17 -29.96 22.25 15.05
C ARG A 17 -28.82 22.12 14.03
N ALA A 18 -27.69 21.62 14.46
CA ALA A 18 -26.60 21.19 13.60
C ALA A 18 -27.18 20.22 12.54
N ARG A 19 -27.15 20.65 11.29
CA ARG A 19 -27.56 19.80 10.14
C ARG A 19 -26.55 18.65 10.06
N ASN A 20 -27.02 17.44 10.29
CA ASN A 20 -26.31 16.21 10.04
C ASN A 20 -25.66 16.24 8.65
N PRO A 21 -24.36 16.00 8.50
CA PRO A 21 -23.74 15.94 7.19
C PRO A 21 -24.42 14.83 6.39
N LYS A 22 -24.81 15.15 5.16
CA LYS A 22 -25.48 14.28 4.21
C LYS A 22 -24.81 12.91 4.20
N LYS A 23 -25.59 11.86 4.52
CA LYS A 23 -25.28 10.47 4.30
C LYS A 23 -24.72 10.31 2.88
N MET A 24 -23.40 10.10 2.76
CA MET A 24 -22.81 9.73 1.47
C MET A 24 -23.44 8.40 1.06
N ARG A 25 -24.19 8.41 -0.05
CA ARG A 25 -24.69 7.20 -0.70
C ARG A 25 -23.46 6.42 -1.17
N GLY A 26 -23.24 5.22 -0.62
CA GLY A 26 -22.16 4.33 -0.97
C GLY A 26 -21.05 4.18 0.08
N GLY A 27 -21.16 4.81 1.26
CA GLY A 27 -20.14 4.67 2.31
C GLY A 27 -20.07 3.26 2.87
N VAL A 28 -19.00 2.57 2.57
CA VAL A 28 -18.62 1.32 3.23
C VAL A 28 -18.39 1.66 4.71
N THR A 29 -19.24 1.14 5.60
CA THR A 29 -19.10 1.36 7.04
C THR A 29 -17.92 0.56 7.58
N ARG A 30 -17.25 1.05 8.65
CA ARG A 30 -16.11 0.36 9.31
C ARG A 30 -16.39 -1.12 9.61
N ARG A 31 -17.64 -1.49 9.94
CA ARG A 31 -18.06 -2.88 10.15
C ARG A 31 -18.05 -3.73 8.89
N ARG A 32 -18.31 -3.12 7.73
CA ARG A 32 -18.32 -3.85 6.45
C ARG A 32 -16.91 -4.13 5.93
N LEU A 33 -15.94 -3.25 6.21
CA LEU A 33 -14.53 -3.46 5.82
C LEU A 33 -13.89 -4.66 6.53
N SER A 34 -14.28 -4.97 7.77
CA SER A 34 -13.77 -6.13 8.51
C SER A 34 -14.37 -7.47 8.07
N GLN A 35 -15.36 -7.45 7.19
CA GLN A 35 -16.06 -8.64 6.68
C GLN A 35 -15.78 -8.91 5.19
N LEU A 36 -15.09 -7.98 4.51
CA LEU A 36 -14.69 -8.18 3.12
C LEU A 36 -13.55 -9.20 3.04
N THR A 37 -13.65 -10.09 2.08
CA THR A 37 -12.50 -10.93 1.69
C THR A 37 -11.37 -10.02 1.17
N GLN A 38 -10.15 -10.50 1.23
CA GLN A 38 -8.98 -9.77 0.73
C GLN A 38 -9.16 -9.35 -0.75
N GLN A 39 -9.78 -10.21 -1.55
CA GLN A 39 -10.10 -9.94 -2.96
C GLN A 39 -11.12 -8.81 -3.16
N GLU A 40 -12.19 -8.79 -2.38
CA GLU A 40 -13.20 -7.72 -2.44
C GLU A 40 -12.64 -6.38 -1.99
N LEU A 41 -11.73 -6.40 -1.01
CA LEU A 41 -11.04 -5.21 -0.53
C LEU A 41 -10.12 -4.63 -1.60
N PHE A 42 -9.39 -5.48 -2.35
CA PHE A 42 -8.50 -5.05 -3.44
C PHE A 42 -9.28 -4.49 -4.62
N ALA A 43 -10.37 -5.14 -5.03
CA ALA A 43 -11.24 -4.62 -6.09
C ALA A 43 -11.82 -3.24 -5.73
N ALA A 44 -12.17 -3.04 -4.46
CA ALA A 44 -12.64 -1.72 -3.99
C ALA A 44 -11.54 -0.65 -3.96
N LEU A 45 -10.26 -1.03 -3.79
CA LEU A 45 -9.12 -0.11 -3.82
C LEU A 45 -8.75 0.32 -5.23
N GLU A 46 -8.97 -0.53 -6.24
CA GLU A 46 -8.71 -0.22 -7.65
C GLU A 46 -9.62 0.89 -8.20
N GLU A 47 -10.84 1.04 -7.65
CA GLU A 47 -11.78 2.08 -8.02
C GLU A 47 -11.52 3.44 -7.34
N LEU A 48 -10.61 3.50 -6.37
CA LEU A 48 -10.32 4.73 -5.63
C LEU A 48 -9.24 5.58 -6.33
N PRO A 49 -9.32 6.91 -6.22
CA PRO A 49 -8.26 7.79 -6.68
C PRO A 49 -6.91 7.40 -6.05
N VAL A 50 -5.84 7.47 -6.84
CA VAL A 50 -4.48 7.06 -6.43
C VAL A 50 -4.04 7.70 -5.10
N ASP A 51 -4.44 8.94 -4.85
CA ASP A 51 -4.10 9.65 -3.61
C ASP A 51 -4.80 9.07 -2.38
N VAL A 52 -6.04 8.58 -2.55
CA VAL A 52 -6.80 7.92 -1.48
C VAL A 52 -6.19 6.54 -1.18
N VAL A 53 -5.80 5.78 -2.21
CA VAL A 53 -5.10 4.50 -2.06
C VAL A 53 -3.77 4.69 -1.33
N LYS A 54 -2.99 5.73 -1.67
CA LYS A 54 -1.75 6.09 -0.98
C LYS A 54 -1.97 6.41 0.51
N GLN A 55 -3.04 7.13 0.85
CA GLN A 55 -3.37 7.43 2.25
C GLN A 55 -3.78 6.18 3.03
N ILE A 56 -4.59 5.30 2.41
CA ILE A 56 -5.03 4.04 3.02
C ILE A 56 -3.82 3.11 3.23
N ALA A 57 -2.95 2.95 2.25
CA ALA A 57 -1.73 2.15 2.34
C ALA A 57 -0.78 2.65 3.45
N LYS A 58 -0.68 3.95 3.63
CA LYS A 58 0.11 4.57 4.71
C LYS A 58 -0.47 4.27 6.10
N MET A 59 -1.79 4.15 6.22
CA MET A 59 -2.48 3.90 7.49
C MET A 59 -2.61 2.40 7.82
N HIS A 60 -2.63 1.54 6.79
CA HIS A 60 -2.81 0.10 6.93
C HIS A 60 -1.88 -0.67 5.98
N PRO A 61 -0.62 -0.94 6.39
CA PRO A 61 0.34 -1.72 5.60
C PRO A 61 -0.19 -3.11 5.17
N LEU A 62 -1.15 -3.66 5.91
CA LEU A 62 -1.82 -4.94 5.61
C LEU A 62 -2.77 -4.88 4.40
N LEU A 63 -3.04 -3.69 3.86
CA LEU A 63 -3.91 -3.49 2.68
C LEU A 63 -3.15 -3.47 1.36
N ILE A 64 -1.81 -3.54 1.39
CA ILE A 64 -1.02 -3.71 0.17
C ILE A 64 -1.10 -5.18 -0.22
N PRO A 65 -1.62 -5.52 -1.44
CA PRO A 65 -1.67 -6.91 -1.87
C PRO A 65 -0.27 -7.50 -1.96
N PRO A 66 -0.12 -8.80 -1.67
CA PRO A 66 1.11 -9.52 -1.99
C PRO A 66 1.48 -9.32 -3.46
N PHE A 67 2.78 -9.24 -3.73
CA PHE A 67 3.26 -9.10 -5.11
C PHE A 67 2.89 -10.31 -5.96
N THR A 68 2.48 -10.06 -7.20
CA THR A 68 2.45 -11.05 -8.29
C THR A 68 3.81 -11.05 -9.02
N ASN A 69 4.02 -11.98 -9.94
CA ASN A 69 5.25 -12.00 -10.76
C ASN A 69 5.47 -10.66 -11.48
N ASP A 70 4.42 -10.12 -12.11
CA ASP A 70 4.51 -8.87 -12.89
C ASP A 70 4.70 -7.64 -12.02
N THR A 71 3.93 -7.55 -10.93
CA THR A 71 4.02 -6.38 -10.04
C THR A 71 5.34 -6.33 -9.28
N LEU A 72 5.90 -7.49 -8.89
CA LEU A 72 7.23 -7.56 -8.28
C LEU A 72 8.30 -7.11 -9.27
N ARG A 73 8.27 -7.61 -10.51
CA ARG A 73 9.26 -7.26 -11.53
C ARG A 73 9.33 -5.75 -11.76
N ARG A 74 8.19 -5.11 -11.99
CA ARG A 74 8.12 -3.66 -12.16
C ARG A 74 8.62 -2.90 -10.93
N ALA A 75 8.23 -3.34 -9.74
CA ALA A 75 8.66 -2.69 -8.50
C ALA A 75 10.17 -2.83 -8.27
N VAL A 76 10.77 -3.97 -8.61
CA VAL A 76 12.22 -4.18 -8.54
C VAL A 76 12.94 -3.31 -9.58
N GLU A 77 12.45 -3.25 -10.82
CA GLU A 77 13.00 -2.37 -11.86
C GLU A 77 13.04 -0.91 -11.40
N ASP A 78 11.93 -0.38 -10.87
CA ASP A 78 11.87 0.98 -10.34
C ASP A 78 12.76 1.17 -9.10
N TYR A 79 12.89 0.14 -8.26
CA TYR A 79 13.73 0.19 -7.06
C TYR A 79 15.23 0.25 -7.41
N VAL A 80 15.70 -0.56 -8.37
CA VAL A 80 17.11 -0.60 -8.79
C VAL A 80 17.50 0.59 -9.64
N ALA A 81 16.55 1.15 -10.42
CA ALA A 81 16.76 2.38 -11.18
C ALA A 81 17.12 3.57 -10.30
N GLY A 82 16.80 3.52 -9.00
CA GLY A 82 17.19 4.57 -8.05
C GLY A 82 16.41 5.87 -8.22
N GLY A 83 16.93 6.95 -7.62
CA GLY A 83 16.34 8.29 -7.75
C GLY A 83 14.87 8.36 -7.33
N ALA A 84 14.09 9.17 -8.07
CA ALA A 84 12.67 9.39 -7.76
C ALA A 84 11.83 8.11 -7.84
N ARG A 85 12.12 7.20 -8.77
CA ARG A 85 11.40 5.92 -8.91
C ARG A 85 11.53 5.08 -7.64
N LYS A 86 12.74 4.94 -7.12
CA LYS A 86 13.00 4.21 -5.87
C LYS A 86 12.24 4.82 -4.70
N GLU A 87 12.27 6.14 -4.57
CA GLU A 87 11.56 6.84 -3.49
C GLU A 87 10.04 6.63 -3.58
N ASP A 88 9.46 6.63 -4.77
CA ASP A 88 8.03 6.40 -4.96
C ASP A 88 7.63 4.94 -4.63
N ILE A 89 8.45 3.98 -5.03
CA ILE A 89 8.26 2.56 -4.66
C ILE A 89 8.40 2.37 -3.14
N LYS A 90 9.39 3.00 -2.50
CA LYS A 90 9.55 2.95 -1.04
C LYS A 90 8.37 3.59 -0.30
N LYS A 91 7.83 4.70 -0.81
CA LYS A 91 6.62 5.32 -0.24
C LYS A 91 5.40 4.39 -0.35
N LYS A 92 5.32 3.62 -1.44
CA LYS A 92 4.20 2.73 -1.72
C LYS A 92 4.28 1.41 -0.96
N TYR A 93 5.43 0.75 -0.99
CA TYR A 93 5.61 -0.63 -0.51
C TYR A 93 6.56 -0.75 0.69
N GLY A 94 7.19 0.34 1.11
CA GLY A 94 8.21 0.32 2.16
C GLY A 94 9.55 -0.22 1.67
N GLU A 95 10.39 -0.61 2.64
CA GLU A 95 11.72 -1.17 2.35
C GLU A 95 11.61 -2.53 1.68
N ILE A 96 12.44 -2.79 0.67
CA ILE A 96 12.39 -3.99 -0.18
C ILE A 96 12.42 -5.29 0.60
N ASN A 97 13.14 -5.35 1.71
CA ASN A 97 13.23 -6.54 2.57
C ASN A 97 11.87 -6.93 3.22
N ASN A 98 10.93 -6.00 3.30
CA ASN A 98 9.63 -6.22 3.93
C ASN A 98 8.50 -6.46 2.93
N TRP A 99 8.81 -6.57 1.64
CA TRP A 99 7.81 -6.83 0.61
C TRP A 99 7.23 -8.23 0.74
N ASP A 100 5.91 -8.36 0.62
CA ASP A 100 5.24 -9.66 0.62
C ASP A 100 5.28 -10.26 -0.78
N VAL A 101 6.22 -11.19 -0.99
CA VAL A 101 6.44 -11.92 -2.24
C VAL A 101 5.86 -13.33 -2.21
N SER A 102 5.01 -13.65 -1.23
CA SER A 102 4.49 -14.99 -1.00
C SER A 102 3.68 -15.58 -2.16
N ASN A 103 3.09 -14.74 -3.04
CA ASN A 103 2.35 -15.17 -4.23
C ASN A 103 3.21 -15.24 -5.50
N VAL A 104 4.51 -14.95 -5.40
CA VAL A 104 5.43 -14.98 -6.55
C VAL A 104 5.90 -16.40 -6.80
N THR A 105 5.85 -16.83 -8.06
CA THR A 105 6.27 -18.15 -8.51
C THR A 105 7.47 -18.12 -9.48
N ASP A 106 7.75 -16.95 -10.07
CA ASP A 106 8.84 -16.74 -11.01
C ASP A 106 9.63 -15.48 -10.65
N MET A 107 10.90 -15.67 -10.31
CA MET A 107 11.88 -14.62 -10.03
C MET A 107 13.05 -14.63 -11.02
N SER A 108 12.86 -15.28 -12.19
CA SER A 108 13.91 -15.33 -13.20
C SER A 108 14.32 -13.92 -13.64
N ILE A 109 15.63 -13.72 -13.81
CA ILE A 109 16.24 -12.45 -14.25
C ILE A 109 15.77 -11.19 -13.48
N MET A 110 15.36 -11.36 -12.22
CA MET A 110 14.74 -10.28 -11.44
C MET A 110 15.68 -9.08 -11.18
N PHE A 111 16.96 -9.32 -10.95
CA PHE A 111 18.01 -8.32 -10.73
C PHE A 111 19.07 -8.40 -11.83
N SER A 112 18.65 -8.49 -13.09
CA SER A 112 19.56 -8.67 -14.23
C SER A 112 19.83 -7.40 -15.03
N SER A 113 19.18 -6.29 -14.71
CA SER A 113 19.43 -5.00 -15.38
C SER A 113 20.79 -4.42 -15.01
N GLU A 114 21.30 -3.49 -15.82
CA GLU A 114 22.57 -2.79 -15.54
C GLU A 114 22.53 -2.02 -14.23
N GLU A 115 21.38 -1.43 -13.89
CA GLU A 115 21.17 -0.69 -12.66
C GLU A 115 21.25 -1.59 -11.42
N ALA A 116 21.01 -2.89 -11.58
CA ALA A 116 21.12 -3.85 -10.49
C ALA A 116 22.58 -4.15 -10.07
N THR A 117 23.59 -3.70 -10.84
CA THR A 117 25.02 -3.90 -10.53
C THR A 117 25.39 -3.46 -9.11
N PHE A 118 24.79 -2.37 -8.63
CA PHE A 118 25.04 -1.82 -7.29
C PHE A 118 24.04 -2.27 -6.23
N PHE A 119 23.12 -3.16 -6.60
CA PHE A 119 22.12 -3.65 -5.66
C PHE A 119 22.75 -4.53 -4.60
N ASN A 120 22.61 -4.15 -3.33
CA ASN A 120 23.09 -4.89 -2.16
C ASN A 120 22.18 -4.69 -0.94
N GLN A 121 20.85 -4.74 -1.15
CA GLN A 121 19.91 -4.64 -0.04
C GLN A 121 19.53 -6.04 0.46
N PRO A 122 19.26 -6.19 1.77
CA PRO A 122 18.85 -7.47 2.33
C PRO A 122 17.51 -7.91 1.74
N LEU A 123 17.38 -9.23 1.49
CA LEU A 123 16.17 -9.90 1.00
C LEU A 123 15.80 -11.11 1.88
N ASN A 124 16.41 -11.24 3.04
CA ASN A 124 16.31 -12.42 3.90
C ASN A 124 14.92 -12.62 4.54
N LYS A 125 14.02 -11.63 4.45
CA LYS A 125 12.63 -11.73 4.91
C LYS A 125 11.66 -12.17 3.81
N TRP A 126 12.10 -12.25 2.56
CA TRP A 126 11.25 -12.69 1.48
C TRP A 126 10.82 -14.14 1.66
N ASN A 127 9.51 -14.40 1.61
CA ASN A 127 8.97 -15.75 1.59
C ASN A 127 8.96 -16.27 0.14
N VAL A 128 10.01 -16.99 -0.23
CA VAL A 128 10.19 -17.54 -1.59
C VAL A 128 9.72 -19.00 -1.72
N SER A 129 9.01 -19.53 -0.74
CA SER A 129 8.60 -20.94 -0.69
C SER A 129 7.68 -21.40 -1.85
N ASN A 130 7.10 -20.46 -2.58
CA ASN A 130 6.26 -20.75 -3.76
C ASN A 130 6.99 -20.51 -5.08
N VAL A 131 8.22 -20.02 -5.06
CA VAL A 131 9.02 -19.76 -6.27
C VAL A 131 9.48 -21.08 -6.88
N LYS A 132 9.27 -21.19 -8.20
CA LYS A 132 9.61 -22.36 -9.01
C LYS A 132 10.73 -22.07 -10.01
N ASN A 133 11.01 -20.80 -10.28
CA ASN A 133 12.03 -20.39 -11.23
C ASN A 133 12.82 -19.19 -10.66
N MET A 134 14.13 -19.37 -10.54
CA MET A 134 15.09 -18.32 -10.14
C MET A 134 16.24 -18.20 -11.14
N HIS A 135 16.06 -18.68 -12.39
CA HIS A 135 17.09 -18.63 -13.42
C HIS A 135 17.62 -17.20 -13.61
N GLY A 136 18.94 -17.02 -13.45
CA GLY A 136 19.59 -15.73 -13.65
C GLY A 136 19.10 -14.60 -12.75
N MET A 137 18.47 -14.90 -11.59
CA MET A 137 17.85 -13.90 -10.73
C MET A 137 18.78 -12.75 -10.36
N PHE A 138 20.07 -13.01 -10.16
CA PHE A 138 21.10 -12.03 -9.79
C PHE A 138 22.18 -11.87 -10.88
N PHE A 139 21.85 -12.10 -12.14
CA PHE A 139 22.83 -12.18 -13.24
C PHE A 139 23.79 -10.97 -13.30
N ASN A 140 23.29 -9.76 -13.19
CA ASN A 140 24.11 -8.53 -13.19
C ASN A 140 24.31 -7.89 -11.80
N ALA A 141 23.78 -8.48 -10.73
CA ALA A 141 23.85 -7.92 -9.40
C ALA A 141 25.22 -8.24 -8.73
N SER A 142 26.32 -7.75 -9.33
CA SER A 142 27.70 -8.10 -8.91
C SER A 142 28.07 -7.60 -7.51
N SER A 143 27.40 -6.57 -7.00
CA SER A 143 27.58 -6.08 -5.63
C SER A 143 26.77 -6.85 -4.59
N PHE A 144 25.85 -7.73 -5.02
CA PHE A 144 24.97 -8.43 -4.09
C PHE A 144 25.72 -9.42 -3.23
N ASN A 145 25.77 -9.18 -1.92
CA ASN A 145 26.44 -10.02 -0.93
C ASN A 145 25.62 -10.09 0.38
N GLN A 146 24.32 -10.31 0.27
CA GLN A 146 23.44 -10.43 1.44
C GLN A 146 23.12 -11.90 1.73
N PRO A 147 22.97 -12.29 3.01
CA PRO A 147 22.63 -13.65 3.36
C PRO A 147 21.22 -14.03 2.90
N LEU A 148 21.09 -15.22 2.29
CA LEU A 148 19.81 -15.80 1.82
C LEU A 148 19.51 -17.14 2.53
N ASN A 149 20.17 -17.43 3.63
CA ASN A 149 20.10 -18.70 4.35
C ASN A 149 18.71 -19.05 4.93
N LYS A 150 17.78 -18.07 4.96
CA LYS A 150 16.39 -18.29 5.38
C LYS A 150 15.43 -18.65 4.23
N TRP A 151 15.91 -18.62 3.00
CA TRP A 151 15.07 -18.93 1.85
C TRP A 151 14.80 -20.43 1.76
N ASN A 152 13.51 -20.78 1.63
CA ASN A 152 13.11 -22.14 1.28
C ASN A 152 12.98 -22.25 -0.24
N VAL A 153 13.99 -22.87 -0.88
CA VAL A 153 14.07 -23.05 -2.33
C VAL A 153 13.72 -24.47 -2.79
N SER A 154 12.98 -25.20 -1.98
CA SER A 154 12.67 -26.61 -2.24
C SER A 154 11.80 -26.86 -3.48
N LYS A 155 11.21 -25.81 -4.07
CA LYS A 155 10.38 -25.90 -5.26
C LYS A 155 11.06 -25.36 -6.54
N VAL A 156 12.28 -24.84 -6.43
CA VAL A 156 13.06 -24.28 -7.55
C VAL A 156 13.67 -25.39 -8.41
#